data_75e7c774fed72b940993623b98d7182c
#
_entry.id   75e7c774fed72b940993623b98d7182c
#
_cell.length_a   1.000
_cell.length_b   1.000
_cell.length_c   1.000
_cell.angle_alpha   90.00
_cell.angle_beta   90.00
_cell.angle_gamma   90.00
#
_symmetry.space_group_name_H-M   'P 1'
#
loop_
_entity.id
_entity.type
_entity.pdbx_description
1 polymer ?
#
loop_
_entity_poly.entity_id
_entity_poly.type
_entity_poly.pdbx_seq_one_letter_code
_entity_poly.pdbx_strand_id
1 'polypeptide(L)'
;MRLDFLDEFKDPYMRTPLGQGVFLAGVALGYLARFQVEGEKDLTSAPLFKQLEFGRMNMKSLKKLLARIPKLLAAYKEGMKYGGLISALAAEANGLILKGEEQELGVDGNFAFTTGFASAPTYFWKIFGKKPEGDDDTA
;
A
#
# COMPACT_ATOMS: atom_id res chain seq x y z
N MET A 1 7.99 -12.15 -3.71
CA MET A 1 6.60 -11.67 -3.61
C MET A 1 5.64 -12.62 -4.32
N ARG A 2 4.53 -12.88 -3.71
CA ARG A 2 3.49 -13.73 -4.27
C ARG A 2 2.36 -12.85 -4.76
N LEU A 3 2.32 -12.63 -6.05
CA LEU A 3 1.35 -11.71 -6.66
C LEU A 3 0.29 -12.39 -7.52
N ASP A 4 0.32 -13.73 -7.57
CA ASP A 4 -0.60 -14.48 -8.42
C ASP A 4 -2.08 -14.24 -8.06
N PHE A 5 -2.36 -13.98 -6.79
CA PHE A 5 -3.74 -13.74 -6.36
C PHE A 5 -4.37 -12.52 -7.03
N LEU A 6 -3.55 -11.60 -7.55
CA LEU A 6 -4.08 -10.43 -8.24
C LEU A 6 -4.89 -10.81 -9.47
N ASP A 7 -4.55 -11.92 -10.10
CA ASP A 7 -5.26 -12.40 -11.28
C ASP A 7 -6.62 -13.02 -10.94
N GLU A 8 -6.88 -13.24 -9.67
CA GLU A 8 -8.14 -13.81 -9.20
C GLU A 8 -9.23 -12.76 -8.98
N PHE A 9 -8.87 -11.49 -8.99
CA PHE A 9 -9.87 -10.43 -8.87
C PHE A 9 -10.78 -10.44 -10.10
N LYS A 10 -12.07 -10.28 -9.85
CA LYS A 10 -13.06 -10.25 -10.93
C LYS A 10 -13.08 -8.93 -11.67
N ASP A 11 -12.69 -7.86 -11.00
CA ASP A 11 -12.64 -6.53 -11.58
C ASP A 11 -11.55 -6.46 -12.65
N PRO A 12 -11.90 -6.18 -13.91
CA PRO A 12 -10.89 -6.09 -14.98
C PRO A 12 -9.80 -5.06 -14.70
N TYR A 13 -10.13 -3.97 -14.03
CA TYR A 13 -9.14 -2.95 -13.68
C TYR A 13 -8.03 -3.54 -12.81
N MET A 14 -8.40 -4.39 -11.86
CA MET A 14 -7.46 -5.03 -10.95
C MET A 14 -6.55 -6.06 -11.63
N ARG A 15 -6.79 -6.35 -12.90
CA ARG A 15 -5.93 -7.25 -13.68
C ARG A 15 -5.01 -6.50 -14.62
N THR A 16 -5.12 -5.19 -14.70
CA THR A 16 -4.20 -4.38 -15.49
C THR A 16 -2.97 -4.05 -14.66
N PRO A 17 -1.81 -3.78 -15.29
CA PRO A 17 -0.63 -3.37 -14.53
C PRO A 17 -0.90 -2.12 -13.69
N LEU A 18 -1.59 -1.14 -14.24
CA LEU A 18 -1.92 0.07 -13.50
C LEU A 18 -2.77 -0.24 -12.28
N GLY A 19 -3.85 -1.01 -12.45
CA GLY A 19 -4.73 -1.37 -11.34
C GLY A 19 -4.02 -2.15 -10.25
N GLN A 20 -3.19 -3.10 -10.65
CA GLN A 20 -2.41 -3.89 -9.70
C GLN A 20 -1.44 -2.99 -8.94
N GLY A 21 -0.76 -2.09 -9.64
CA GLY A 21 0.16 -1.15 -9.01
C GLY A 21 -0.53 -0.23 -8.02
N VAL A 22 -1.68 0.31 -8.37
CA VAL A 22 -2.47 1.17 -7.49
C VAL A 22 -2.93 0.41 -6.25
N PHE A 23 -3.39 -0.82 -6.43
CA PHE A 23 -3.79 -1.68 -5.32
C PHE A 23 -2.62 -1.93 -4.37
N LEU A 24 -1.47 -2.33 -4.92
CA LEU A 24 -0.28 -2.60 -4.10
C LEU A 24 0.23 -1.34 -3.40
N ALA A 25 0.10 -0.18 -4.04
CA ALA A 25 0.42 1.09 -3.40
C ALA A 25 -0.47 1.30 -2.17
N GLY A 26 -1.75 0.99 -2.28
CA GLY A 26 -2.67 1.03 -1.15
C GLY A 26 -2.23 0.12 -0.02
N VAL A 27 -1.82 -1.10 -0.34
CA VAL A 27 -1.33 -2.05 0.65
C VAL A 27 -0.08 -1.51 1.35
N ALA A 28 0.89 -1.01 0.59
CA ALA A 28 2.14 -0.49 1.16
C ALA A 28 1.87 0.70 2.09
N LEU A 29 1.11 1.66 1.61
CA LEU A 29 0.80 2.85 2.40
C LEU A 29 -0.11 2.54 3.58
N GLY A 30 -1.05 1.61 3.41
CA GLY A 30 -1.93 1.19 4.48
C GLY A 30 -1.18 0.48 5.60
N TYR A 31 -0.22 -0.35 5.26
CA TYR A 31 0.61 -1.02 6.24
C TYR A 31 1.49 -0.02 6.99
N LEU A 32 2.10 0.92 6.24
CA LEU A 32 2.92 1.97 6.84
C LEU A 32 2.11 2.85 7.80
N ALA A 33 0.90 3.22 7.42
CA ALA A 33 0.04 4.05 8.26
C ALA A 33 -0.23 3.37 9.61
N ARG A 34 -0.40 2.05 9.60
CA ARG A 34 -0.65 1.31 10.83
C ARG A 34 0.56 1.33 11.76
N PHE A 35 1.77 1.37 11.21
CA PHE A 35 2.96 1.55 12.04
C PHE A 35 3.02 2.93 12.67
N GLN A 36 2.49 3.94 12.01
CA GLN A 36 2.50 5.30 12.56
C GLN A 36 1.64 5.44 13.82
N VAL A 37 0.69 4.54 13.99
CA VAL A 37 -0.18 4.53 15.17
C VAL A 37 0.06 3.30 16.03
N GLU A 38 1.25 2.75 15.96
CA GLU A 38 1.61 1.57 16.73
C GLU A 38 1.25 1.75 18.21
N GLY A 39 0.47 0.80 18.75
CA GLY A 39 -0.01 0.89 20.11
C GLY A 39 -1.25 1.75 20.29
N GLU A 40 -1.63 2.52 19.33
CA GLU A 40 -2.86 3.31 19.34
C GLU A 40 -3.96 2.57 18.59
N LYS A 41 -5.20 2.89 18.92
CA LYS A 41 -6.33 2.14 18.35
C LYS A 41 -6.94 2.78 17.11
N ASP A 42 -6.67 4.06 16.89
CA ASP A 42 -7.35 4.79 15.83
C ASP A 42 -6.40 5.08 14.66
N LEU A 43 -6.61 4.33 13.57
CA LEU A 43 -5.85 4.51 12.34
C LEU A 43 -5.99 5.92 11.76
N THR A 44 -7.13 6.58 12.01
CA THR A 44 -7.34 7.92 11.48
C THR A 44 -6.40 8.96 12.10
N SER A 45 -5.75 8.62 13.21
CA SER A 45 -4.76 9.51 13.83
C SER A 45 -3.40 9.43 13.16
N ALA A 46 -3.16 8.46 12.28
CA ALA A 46 -1.89 8.33 11.59
C ALA A 46 -1.64 9.56 10.71
N PRO A 47 -0.43 10.15 10.77
CA PRO A 47 -0.12 11.29 9.91
C PRO A 47 -0.35 11.01 8.44
N LEU A 48 0.02 9.81 7.99
CA LEU A 48 -0.19 9.41 6.60
C LEU A 48 -1.68 9.36 6.25
N PHE A 49 -2.50 8.82 7.15
CA PHE A 49 -3.95 8.74 6.92
C PHE A 49 -4.54 10.14 6.68
N LYS A 50 -4.08 11.12 7.43
CA LYS A 50 -4.58 12.49 7.32
C LYS A 50 -4.22 13.17 6.01
N GLN A 51 -3.23 12.66 5.30
CA GLN A 51 -2.81 13.20 4.02
C GLN A 51 -3.59 12.59 2.85
N LEU A 52 -4.40 11.57 3.10
CA LEU A 52 -5.12 10.87 2.05
C LEU A 52 -6.53 11.43 1.88
N GLU A 53 -6.94 11.54 0.62
CA GLU A 53 -8.32 11.92 0.29
C GLU A 53 -8.98 10.74 -0.41
N PHE A 54 -9.44 9.78 0.41
CA PHE A 54 -10.06 8.57 -0.12
C PHE A 54 -11.22 8.91 -1.05
N GLY A 55 -11.24 8.26 -2.21
CA GLY A 55 -12.26 8.51 -3.23
C GLY A 55 -11.93 9.66 -4.16
N ARG A 56 -10.96 10.50 -3.81
CA ARG A 56 -10.59 11.68 -4.61
C ARG A 56 -9.10 11.79 -4.86
N MET A 57 -8.38 10.70 -4.77
CA MET A 57 -6.95 10.72 -5.04
C MET A 57 -6.69 10.83 -6.53
N ASN A 58 -5.59 11.48 -6.88
CA ASN A 58 -5.14 11.54 -8.26
C ASN A 58 -3.77 10.90 -8.39
N MET A 59 -3.37 10.64 -9.63
CA MET A 59 -2.11 9.94 -9.91
C MET A 59 -0.91 10.73 -9.39
N LYS A 60 -0.93 12.04 -9.52
CA LYS A 60 0.16 12.88 -9.05
C LYS A 60 0.37 12.76 -7.55
N SER A 61 -0.72 12.80 -6.78
CA SER A 61 -0.66 12.63 -5.33
C SER A 61 -0.14 11.25 -4.95
N LEU A 62 -0.62 10.22 -5.64
CA LEU A 62 -0.19 8.85 -5.36
C LEU A 62 1.30 8.67 -5.61
N LYS A 63 1.80 9.17 -6.74
CA LYS A 63 3.23 9.08 -7.04
C LYS A 63 4.08 9.82 -6.02
N LYS A 64 3.61 10.98 -5.55
CA LYS A 64 4.31 11.72 -4.50
C LYS A 64 4.39 10.95 -3.20
N LEU A 65 3.29 10.30 -2.82
CA LEU A 65 3.26 9.50 -1.60
C LEU A 65 4.22 8.32 -1.69
N LEU A 66 4.22 7.62 -2.83
CA LEU A 66 5.14 6.50 -3.03
C LEU A 66 6.60 6.95 -2.97
N ALA A 67 6.89 8.11 -3.55
CA ALA A 67 8.26 8.66 -3.54
C ALA A 67 8.73 9.04 -2.13
N ARG A 68 7.80 9.32 -1.22
CA ARG A 68 8.13 9.69 0.16
C ARG A 68 8.38 8.49 1.07
N ILE A 69 8.04 7.30 0.63
CA ILE A 69 8.16 6.11 1.48
C ILE A 69 9.56 5.92 2.06
N PRO A 70 10.65 6.03 1.28
CA PRO A 70 11.99 5.88 1.87
C PRO A 70 12.26 6.88 3.01
N LYS A 71 11.82 8.12 2.85
CA LYS A 71 11.96 9.14 3.89
C LYS A 71 11.15 8.81 5.12
N LEU A 72 9.91 8.36 4.91
CA LEU A 72 9.04 7.99 6.02
C LEU A 72 9.61 6.80 6.79
N LEU A 73 10.14 5.82 6.09
CA LEU A 73 10.76 4.66 6.74
C LEU A 73 12.01 5.06 7.52
N ALA A 74 12.82 5.96 6.95
CA ALA A 74 14.03 6.43 7.63
C ALA A 74 13.73 7.14 8.95
N ALA A 75 12.57 7.78 9.06
CA ALA A 75 12.16 8.45 10.28
C ALA A 75 11.88 7.50 11.45
N TYR A 76 11.60 6.24 11.15
CA TYR A 76 11.30 5.23 12.17
C TYR A 76 12.50 4.35 12.53
N LYS A 77 13.60 4.53 11.88
CA LYS A 77 14.89 3.83 12.10
C LYS A 77 14.77 2.41 12.68
N GLU A 78 14.77 2.28 14.01
CA GLU A 78 14.78 1.00 14.68
C GLU A 78 13.40 0.41 14.93
N GLY A 79 12.36 1.21 14.75
CA GLY A 79 11.00 0.80 15.06
C GLY A 79 10.24 0.16 13.92
N MET A 80 10.73 0.27 12.68
CA MET A 80 10.00 -0.24 11.53
C MET A 80 10.46 -1.64 11.17
N LYS A 81 9.80 -2.61 11.77
CA LYS A 81 10.18 -4.02 11.67
C LYS A 81 10.20 -4.56 10.24
N TYR A 82 9.26 -4.16 9.43
CA TYR A 82 9.15 -4.66 8.06
C TYR A 82 9.39 -3.58 7.02
N GLY A 83 10.21 -2.59 7.38
CA GLY A 83 10.49 -1.46 6.48
C GLY A 83 11.06 -1.90 5.14
N GLY A 84 11.93 -2.90 5.12
CA GLY A 84 12.49 -3.43 3.88
C GLY A 84 11.42 -4.02 2.97
N LEU A 85 10.46 -4.72 3.55
CA LEU A 85 9.36 -5.31 2.78
C LEU A 85 8.42 -4.23 2.24
N ILE A 86 8.13 -3.21 3.06
CA ILE A 86 7.31 -2.09 2.62
C ILE A 86 7.97 -1.38 1.45
N SER A 87 9.28 -1.16 1.55
CA SER A 87 10.04 -0.50 0.49
C SER A 87 10.03 -1.33 -0.81
N ALA A 88 10.20 -2.65 -0.69
CA ALA A 88 10.15 -3.54 -1.85
C ALA A 88 8.77 -3.53 -2.51
N LEU A 89 7.72 -3.52 -1.69
CA LEU A 89 6.36 -3.49 -2.21
C LEU A 89 6.06 -2.15 -2.91
N ALA A 90 6.51 -1.06 -2.32
CA ALA A 90 6.35 0.26 -2.95
C ALA A 90 7.06 0.33 -4.30
N ALA A 91 8.25 -0.25 -4.40
CA ALA A 91 8.99 -0.29 -5.67
C ALA A 91 8.24 -1.12 -6.72
N GLU A 92 7.69 -2.25 -6.31
CA GLU A 92 6.90 -3.09 -7.21
C GLU A 92 5.66 -2.35 -7.70
N ALA A 93 4.95 -1.68 -6.79
CA ALA A 93 3.77 -0.89 -7.12
C ALA A 93 4.12 0.20 -8.14
N ASN A 94 5.21 0.92 -7.89
CA ASN A 94 5.64 1.98 -8.79
C ASN A 94 5.99 1.44 -10.17
N GLY A 95 6.68 0.30 -10.23
CA GLY A 95 7.01 -0.33 -11.50
C GLY A 95 5.78 -0.72 -12.31
N LEU A 96 4.76 -1.24 -11.65
CA LEU A 96 3.50 -1.58 -12.31
C LEU A 96 2.75 -0.34 -12.80
N ILE A 97 2.74 0.71 -12.00
CA ILE A 97 2.10 1.96 -12.38
C ILE A 97 2.78 2.55 -13.62
N LEU A 98 4.11 2.48 -13.69
CA LEU A 98 4.86 2.98 -14.83
C LEU A 98 4.63 2.18 -16.11
N LYS A 99 4.23 0.92 -16.00
CA LYS A 99 3.88 0.10 -17.17
C LYS A 99 2.54 0.49 -17.77
N GLY A 100 1.67 1.07 -16.97
CA GLY A 100 0.40 1.58 -17.45
C GLY A 100 0.64 2.89 -18.18
N GLU A 101 -0.24 3.21 -19.13
CA GLU A 101 -0.21 4.51 -19.76
C GLU A 101 -0.67 5.56 -18.74
N GLU A 102 -0.27 6.81 -18.96
CA GLU A 102 -0.70 7.88 -18.09
C GLU A 102 -2.21 8.00 -18.09
N GLN A 103 -2.83 7.53 -17.05
CA GLN A 103 -4.26 7.57 -16.88
C GLN A 103 -4.57 8.14 -15.51
N GLU A 104 -5.69 8.84 -15.44
CA GLU A 104 -6.19 9.29 -14.16
C GLU A 104 -6.59 8.08 -13.31
N LEU A 105 -6.48 8.21 -12.00
CA LEU A 105 -6.93 7.16 -11.11
C LEU A 105 -8.42 6.89 -11.28
N GLY A 106 -9.20 7.95 -11.31
CA GLY A 106 -10.64 7.81 -11.48
C GLY A 106 -11.30 6.99 -10.38
N VAL A 107 -12.50 6.54 -10.65
CA VAL A 107 -13.28 5.75 -9.71
C VAL A 107 -12.62 4.40 -9.46
N ASP A 108 -12.21 3.73 -10.52
CA ASP A 108 -11.59 2.41 -10.41
C ASP A 108 -10.27 2.45 -9.63
N GLY A 109 -9.44 3.46 -9.91
CA GLY A 109 -8.18 3.60 -9.21
C GLY A 109 -8.36 3.91 -7.74
N ASN A 110 -9.30 4.80 -7.40
CA ASN A 110 -9.59 5.12 -6.02
C ASN A 110 -10.15 3.91 -5.27
N PHE A 111 -10.98 3.11 -5.93
CA PHE A 111 -11.50 1.90 -5.32
C PHE A 111 -10.39 0.87 -5.06
N ALA A 112 -9.52 0.67 -6.04
CA ALA A 112 -8.39 -0.26 -5.89
C ALA A 112 -7.46 0.17 -4.76
N PHE A 113 -7.14 1.45 -4.69
CA PHE A 113 -6.29 2.00 -3.63
C PHE A 113 -6.94 1.79 -2.27
N THR A 114 -8.19 2.18 -2.13
CA THR A 114 -8.90 2.08 -0.86
C THR A 114 -9.02 0.63 -0.40
N THR A 115 -9.28 -0.29 -1.32
CA THR A 115 -9.37 -1.71 -1.00
C THR A 115 -8.04 -2.23 -0.44
N GLY A 116 -6.93 -1.89 -1.10
CA GLY A 116 -5.60 -2.30 -0.63
C GLY A 116 -5.26 -1.68 0.73
N PHE A 117 -5.57 -0.41 0.89
CA PHE A 117 -5.28 0.31 2.13
C PHE A 117 -6.10 -0.24 3.31
N ALA A 118 -7.39 -0.46 3.09
CA ALA A 118 -8.29 -0.91 4.16
C ALA A 118 -7.94 -2.30 4.69
N SER A 119 -7.44 -3.17 3.83
CA SER A 119 -7.10 -4.54 4.21
C SER A 119 -5.60 -4.81 4.10
N ALA A 120 -4.80 -3.77 4.29
CA ALA A 120 -3.37 -3.84 4.09
C ALA A 120 -2.67 -4.98 4.85
N PRO A 121 -2.94 -5.20 6.14
CA PRO A 121 -2.24 -6.29 6.85
C PRO A 121 -2.48 -7.66 6.22
N THR A 122 -3.72 -7.94 5.84
CA THR A 122 -4.08 -9.21 5.22
C THR A 122 -3.36 -9.40 3.89
N TYR A 123 -3.41 -8.40 3.02
CA TYR A 123 -2.77 -8.49 1.72
C TYR A 123 -1.25 -8.47 1.80
N PHE A 124 -0.71 -7.69 2.74
CA PHE A 124 0.74 -7.62 2.93
C PHE A 124 1.33 -9.02 3.18
N TRP A 125 0.71 -9.76 4.10
CA TRP A 125 1.20 -11.10 4.42
C TRP A 125 0.82 -12.14 3.38
N LYS A 126 -0.20 -11.88 2.60
CA LYS A 126 -0.50 -12.71 1.44
C LYS A 126 0.59 -12.56 0.36
N ILE A 127 1.13 -11.35 0.23
CA ILE A 127 2.20 -11.06 -0.73
C ILE A 127 3.53 -11.63 -0.28
N PHE A 128 3.89 -11.46 0.98
CA PHE A 128 5.20 -11.84 1.49
C PHE A 128 5.21 -13.21 2.18
N GLY A 129 4.08 -13.86 2.21
CA GLY A 129 3.94 -15.13 2.89
C GLY A 129 3.47 -14.93 4.33
N LYS A 130 3.46 -16.00 5.09
CA LYS A 130 2.95 -15.96 6.46
C LYS A 130 3.80 -15.04 7.33
N LYS A 131 3.15 -14.26 8.18
CA LYS A 131 3.82 -13.44 9.16
C LYS A 131 4.76 -14.31 10.00
N PRO A 132 6.01 -13.83 10.26
CA PRO A 132 6.97 -14.63 11.02
C PRO A 132 6.41 -15.07 12.38
N GLU A 133 6.76 -16.28 12.76
CA GLU A 133 6.32 -16.86 14.01
C GLU A 133 6.91 -16.07 15.18
N GLY A 134 6.09 -15.85 16.21
CA GLY A 134 6.51 -15.09 17.36
C GLY A 134 6.24 -13.60 17.26
N ASP A 135 5.84 -13.11 16.10
CA ASP A 135 5.48 -11.72 15.94
C ASP A 135 4.07 -11.49 16.49
N ASP A 136 3.93 -10.37 17.18
CA ASP A 136 2.65 -9.99 17.73
C ASP A 136 1.71 -9.61 16.59
N ASP A 137 0.45 -10.02 16.72
CA ASP A 137 -0.54 -9.86 15.67
C ASP A 137 -1.29 -8.56 15.80
N THR A 138 -0.56 -7.48 16.02
CA THR A 138 -1.14 -6.17 16.22
C THR A 138 -1.23 -5.35 14.92
N ALA A 139 -0.67 -5.85 13.87
CA ALA A 139 -0.69 -5.12 12.60
C ALA A 139 -1.83 -5.52 11.69
#